data_43e9eefd7df3a4211837fd5f963bcc62
#
_entry.id   43e9eefd7df3a4211837fd5f963bcc62
#
_cell.length_a   1.000
_cell.length_b   1.000
_cell.length_c   1.000
_cell.angle_alpha   90.00
_cell.angle_beta   90.00
_cell.angle_gamma   90.00
#
_symmetry.space_group_name_H-M   'P 1'
#
loop_
_entity.id
_entity.type
_entity.pdbx_description
1 polymer ?
#
loop_
_entity_poly.entity_id
_entity_poly.type
_entity_poly.pdbx_seq_one_letter_code
_entity_poly.pdbx_strand_id
1 'polypeptide(L)'
;QNNTISRDTITNRADPGKLTKAINTENGMKFKKHAPDGFTVNEYSLEIRVHKQDPDSLVWDKMGSAPTLSGEQKAILFNNELWVFTQSAAQKTQTRAGAYWLDTEETYGWDAVSGAKLPDNAKLESLVCLKYKDGENEKQRLYIVTEDGTAHSSDDGINWTPANWEGNSNIRTLIAGFTDVLTVVTSNGEVYTVDNQGNKTEGNMGKAEADFPTSHIYSTNFDSNNQSQAMVVGRTVNDVQQTIPRVSSNGKDWYSLANTSSYDVYCPKFANPAVMYYGENFYIFGSKDENKLDAIYSSVDGISWREPQRKFLLHKDMTDITAPYSIVADSPYIWVIFGGNGTDAAVWRGHLNKLMPVRVQ
;
A
#
# COMPACT_ATOMS: atom_id res chain seq x y z
N GLN A 1 18.58 -36.01 23.25
CA GLN A 1 19.88 -35.54 23.81
C GLN A 1 19.78 -34.03 23.94
N ASN A 2 19.72 -33.52 25.17
CA ASN A 2 19.74 -32.08 25.43
C ASN A 2 21.16 -31.57 25.09
N ASN A 3 21.28 -30.87 24.00
CA ASN A 3 22.52 -30.16 23.67
C ASN A 3 22.65 -28.96 24.61
N THR A 4 23.33 -29.11 25.70
CA THR A 4 23.69 -28.00 26.58
C THR A 4 24.92 -27.30 26.00
N ILE A 5 24.72 -26.08 25.49
CA ILE A 5 25.84 -25.25 25.08
C ILE A 5 26.64 -24.87 26.33
N SER A 6 27.94 -25.15 26.32
CA SER A 6 28.79 -24.81 27.46
C SER A 6 28.90 -23.29 27.65
N ARG A 7 29.13 -22.87 28.87
CA ARG A 7 29.26 -21.46 29.26
C ARG A 7 30.27 -20.68 28.41
N ASP A 8 31.29 -21.34 27.91
CA ASP A 8 32.37 -20.74 27.14
C ASP A 8 31.98 -20.37 25.67
N THR A 9 30.89 -20.93 25.19
CA THR A 9 30.38 -20.67 23.82
C THR A 9 29.56 -19.37 23.74
N ILE A 10 29.14 -18.82 24.87
CA ILE A 10 28.23 -17.66 24.94
C ILE A 10 28.97 -16.40 25.45
N THR A 11 30.20 -16.48 25.87
CA THR A 11 30.95 -15.31 26.32
C THR A 11 31.41 -14.44 25.18
N ASN A 12 30.60 -13.44 24.86
CA ASN A 12 30.85 -12.14 24.24
C ASN A 12 31.68 -12.00 22.95
N ARG A 13 32.32 -13.05 22.47
CA ARG A 13 33.03 -13.09 21.19
C ARG A 13 33.16 -14.54 20.75
N ALA A 14 32.02 -15.12 20.34
CA ALA A 14 32.11 -16.35 19.59
C ALA A 14 32.87 -16.05 18.30
N ASP A 15 34.07 -16.56 18.18
CA ASP A 15 34.78 -16.60 16.92
C ASP A 15 33.92 -17.44 15.95
N PRO A 16 33.35 -16.84 14.89
CA PRO A 16 32.48 -17.56 13.97
C PRO A 16 33.15 -18.79 13.36
N GLY A 17 34.48 -18.84 13.34
CA GLY A 17 35.26 -19.97 12.88
C GLY A 17 35.29 -21.18 13.83
N LYS A 18 34.82 -21.06 15.06
CA LYS A 18 34.80 -22.16 16.04
C LYS A 18 33.45 -22.84 16.23
N LEU A 19 32.38 -22.32 15.62
CA LEU A 19 31.05 -22.98 15.63
C LEU A 19 31.03 -24.13 14.61
N THR A 20 31.77 -25.20 14.88
CA THR A 20 31.92 -26.32 13.94
C THR A 20 30.89 -27.44 14.14
N LYS A 21 29.97 -27.33 15.09
CA LYS A 21 28.90 -28.32 15.29
C LYS A 21 27.53 -27.75 14.98
N ALA A 22 26.85 -28.39 14.06
CA ALA A 22 25.43 -28.13 13.84
C ALA A 22 24.64 -28.33 15.14
N ILE A 23 23.81 -27.37 15.49
CA ILE A 23 22.93 -27.44 16.66
C ILE A 23 21.61 -28.00 16.17
N ASN A 24 21.15 -29.11 16.76
CA ASN A 24 19.79 -29.62 16.50
C ASN A 24 18.78 -28.71 17.19
N THR A 25 17.96 -28.05 16.40
CA THR A 25 16.93 -27.10 16.84
C THR A 25 15.53 -27.69 16.86
N GLU A 26 15.35 -28.97 16.49
CA GLU A 26 14.03 -29.62 16.38
C GLU A 26 13.25 -29.64 17.71
N ASN A 27 13.96 -29.66 18.83
CA ASN A 27 13.34 -29.72 20.16
C ASN A 27 13.41 -28.41 20.95
N GLY A 28 13.69 -27.31 20.24
CA GLY A 28 13.94 -26.00 20.86
C GLY A 28 15.28 -25.95 21.63
N MET A 29 15.70 -24.77 21.97
CA MET A 29 16.94 -24.54 22.75
C MET A 29 16.60 -23.78 24.02
N LYS A 30 17.24 -24.18 25.11
CA LYS A 30 17.12 -23.48 26.36
C LYS A 30 18.47 -22.86 26.74
N PHE A 31 18.46 -21.59 27.11
CA PHE A 31 19.62 -20.87 27.58
C PHE A 31 19.44 -20.53 29.05
N LYS A 32 20.49 -20.78 29.87
CA LYS A 32 20.53 -20.35 31.25
C LYS A 32 21.52 -19.20 31.40
N LYS A 33 21.02 -18.07 31.84
CA LYS A 33 21.84 -16.91 32.19
C LYS A 33 22.01 -16.88 33.70
N HIS A 34 23.25 -17.01 34.15
CA HIS A 34 23.60 -16.84 35.56
C HIS A 34 23.95 -15.38 35.82
N ALA A 35 23.36 -14.79 36.84
CA ALA A 35 23.70 -13.45 37.27
C ALA A 35 25.08 -13.45 38.00
N PRO A 36 25.73 -12.30 38.08
CA PRO A 36 27.01 -12.18 38.82
C PRO A 36 26.91 -12.51 40.30
N ASP A 37 25.71 -12.51 40.89
CA ASP A 37 25.45 -12.89 42.27
C ASP A 37 25.69 -14.40 42.57
N GLY A 38 25.86 -15.20 41.53
CA GLY A 38 26.10 -16.63 41.61
C GLY A 38 24.88 -17.49 41.94
N PHE A 39 23.73 -16.89 42.27
CA PHE A 39 22.54 -17.58 42.72
C PHE A 39 21.37 -17.45 41.74
N THR A 40 21.23 -16.30 41.12
CA THR A 40 20.10 -16.04 40.22
C THR A 40 20.34 -16.67 38.85
N VAL A 41 19.42 -17.52 38.41
CA VAL A 41 19.47 -18.17 37.10
C VAL A 41 18.16 -17.91 36.34
N ASN A 42 18.24 -17.24 35.21
CA ASN A 42 17.13 -17.07 34.30
C ASN A 42 17.24 -18.09 33.17
N GLU A 43 16.17 -18.81 32.92
CA GLU A 43 16.06 -19.74 31.79
C GLU A 43 15.24 -19.12 30.67
N TYR A 44 15.78 -19.13 29.46
CA TYR A 44 15.12 -18.64 28.26
C TYR A 44 14.95 -19.79 27.30
N SER A 45 13.78 -19.88 26.64
CA SER A 45 13.54 -20.79 25.54
C SER A 45 13.73 -20.06 24.21
N LEU A 46 14.52 -20.62 23.31
CA LEU A 46 14.66 -20.14 21.94
C LEU A 46 13.89 -21.10 21.02
N GLU A 47 12.88 -20.57 20.36
CA GLU A 47 12.20 -21.24 19.25
C GLU A 47 12.79 -20.71 17.95
N ILE A 48 13.35 -21.60 17.13
CA ILE A 48 13.83 -21.22 15.79
C ILE A 48 12.77 -21.66 14.79
N ARG A 49 12.10 -20.69 14.20
CA ARG A 49 11.17 -20.93 13.11
C ARG A 49 11.91 -20.84 11.80
N VAL A 50 12.07 -21.97 11.13
CA VAL A 50 12.66 -22.01 9.79
C VAL A 50 11.58 -21.59 8.80
N HIS A 51 11.84 -20.54 8.07
CA HIS A 51 10.95 -20.07 7.00
C HIS A 51 10.93 -21.11 5.88
N LYS A 52 9.74 -21.62 5.56
CA LYS A 52 9.56 -22.67 4.53
C LYS A 52 9.26 -22.11 3.14
N GLN A 53 9.05 -20.79 3.02
CA GLN A 53 8.79 -20.13 1.77
C GLN A 53 10.10 -19.76 1.06
N ASP A 54 10.06 -19.71 -0.27
CA ASP A 54 11.19 -19.24 -1.06
C ASP A 54 11.55 -17.80 -0.67
N PRO A 55 12.81 -17.53 -0.35
CA PRO A 55 13.23 -16.16 -0.08
C PRO A 55 13.12 -15.29 -1.34
N ASP A 56 12.95 -13.99 -1.13
CA ASP A 56 12.79 -13.01 -2.20
C ASP A 56 11.68 -13.39 -3.19
N SER A 57 10.52 -13.73 -2.67
CA SER A 57 9.35 -14.12 -3.45
C SER A 57 8.11 -13.32 -3.05
N LEU A 58 7.19 -13.17 -3.98
CA LEU A 58 5.84 -12.66 -3.74
C LEU A 58 4.91 -13.84 -3.52
N VAL A 59 4.35 -13.93 -2.33
CA VAL A 59 3.44 -15.00 -1.91
C VAL A 59 2.03 -14.48 -1.87
N TRP A 60 1.06 -15.26 -2.38
CA TRP A 60 -0.35 -14.90 -2.46
C TRP A 60 -1.23 -15.91 -1.77
N ASP A 61 -2.12 -15.42 -0.92
CA ASP A 61 -3.19 -16.21 -0.28
C ASP A 61 -4.54 -15.72 -0.81
N LYS A 62 -5.37 -16.64 -1.31
CA LYS A 62 -6.76 -16.33 -1.63
C LYS A 62 -7.57 -16.32 -0.34
N MET A 63 -8.29 -15.23 -0.10
CA MET A 63 -9.11 -15.09 1.10
C MET A 63 -10.46 -15.81 0.94
N GLY A 64 -11.02 -16.27 2.07
CA GLY A 64 -12.24 -17.08 2.07
C GLY A 64 -13.53 -16.33 1.71
N SER A 65 -13.51 -14.99 1.71
CA SER A 65 -14.69 -14.19 1.38
C SER A 65 -14.33 -12.95 0.58
N ALA A 66 -15.31 -12.41 -0.15
CA ALA A 66 -15.22 -11.18 -0.91
C ALA A 66 -16.45 -10.29 -0.68
N PRO A 67 -16.36 -8.96 -0.92
CA PRO A 67 -17.51 -8.09 -0.87
C PRO A 67 -18.61 -8.55 -1.84
N THR A 68 -19.86 -8.39 -1.43
CA THR A 68 -21.04 -8.76 -2.21
C THR A 68 -21.69 -7.58 -2.94
N LEU A 69 -21.03 -6.42 -2.94
CA LEU A 69 -21.48 -5.23 -3.64
C LEU A 69 -21.43 -5.43 -5.16
N SER A 70 -22.36 -4.81 -5.87
CA SER A 70 -22.41 -4.85 -7.33
C SER A 70 -22.14 -3.48 -7.94
N GLY A 71 -21.64 -3.47 -9.17
CA GLY A 71 -21.32 -2.25 -9.91
C GLY A 71 -19.88 -1.80 -9.74
N GLU A 72 -19.61 -0.56 -10.09
CA GLU A 72 -18.30 0.06 -9.94
C GLU A 72 -17.92 0.16 -8.47
N GLN A 73 -16.71 -0.24 -8.14
CA GLN A 73 -16.23 -0.35 -6.77
C GLN A 73 -14.86 0.32 -6.61
N LYS A 74 -14.62 0.86 -5.42
CA LYS A 74 -13.30 1.31 -4.98
C LYS A 74 -13.02 0.79 -3.59
N ALA A 75 -11.92 0.08 -3.44
CA ALA A 75 -11.43 -0.32 -2.13
C ALA A 75 -10.39 0.67 -1.61
N ILE A 76 -10.37 0.85 -0.31
CA ILE A 76 -9.44 1.72 0.41
C ILE A 76 -9.19 1.19 1.81
N LEU A 77 -7.98 1.43 2.34
CA LEU A 77 -7.67 1.20 3.75
C LEU A 77 -8.10 2.41 4.56
N PHE A 78 -8.97 2.20 5.53
CA PHE A 78 -9.45 3.24 6.42
C PHE A 78 -9.64 2.71 7.84
N ASN A 79 -9.03 3.37 8.81
CA ASN A 79 -9.04 2.96 10.23
C ASN A 79 -8.58 1.51 10.46
N ASN A 80 -7.55 1.08 9.70
CA ASN A 80 -7.00 -0.28 9.70
C ASN A 80 -7.99 -1.38 9.27
N GLU A 81 -9.06 -1.01 8.58
CA GLU A 81 -10.01 -1.93 7.96
C GLU A 81 -10.00 -1.72 6.44
N LEU A 82 -10.22 -2.78 5.69
CA LEU A 82 -10.46 -2.65 4.25
C LEU A 82 -11.93 -2.27 4.05
N TRP A 83 -12.13 -1.16 3.37
CA TRP A 83 -13.45 -0.69 2.97
C TRP A 83 -13.60 -0.82 1.46
N VAL A 84 -14.79 -1.19 1.02
CA VAL A 84 -15.17 -1.17 -0.39
C VAL A 84 -16.42 -0.33 -0.52
N PHE A 85 -16.34 0.68 -1.37
CA PHE A 85 -17.43 1.60 -1.66
C PHE A 85 -17.99 1.36 -3.06
N THR A 86 -19.31 1.46 -3.17
CA THR A 86 -20.02 1.80 -4.41
C THR A 86 -20.65 3.18 -4.21
N GLN A 87 -21.31 3.71 -5.25
CA GLN A 87 -22.02 5.00 -5.12
C GLN A 87 -23.04 5.02 -3.99
N SER A 88 -23.70 3.90 -3.69
CA SER A 88 -24.85 3.83 -2.79
C SER A 88 -24.65 3.00 -1.53
N ALA A 89 -23.53 2.31 -1.39
CA ALA A 89 -23.28 1.40 -0.29
C ALA A 89 -21.80 1.20 -0.01
N ALA A 90 -21.49 0.69 1.18
CA ALA A 90 -20.15 0.22 1.51
C ALA A 90 -20.19 -1.07 2.32
N GLN A 91 -19.13 -1.85 2.20
CA GLN A 91 -18.80 -2.97 3.08
C GLN A 91 -17.39 -2.80 3.62
N LYS A 92 -17.13 -3.35 4.79
CA LYS A 92 -15.79 -3.34 5.38
C LYS A 92 -15.44 -4.68 5.99
N THR A 93 -14.16 -4.93 6.20
CA THR A 93 -13.70 -6.13 6.90
C THR A 93 -14.16 -6.15 8.35
N GLN A 94 -14.46 -7.35 8.86
CA GLN A 94 -14.84 -7.55 10.26
C GLN A 94 -13.66 -7.40 11.22
N THR A 95 -12.43 -7.53 10.70
CA THR A 95 -11.20 -7.45 11.46
C THR A 95 -10.21 -6.52 10.76
N ARG A 96 -9.26 -6.00 11.53
CA ARG A 96 -8.24 -5.08 11.00
C ARG A 96 -7.40 -5.73 9.92
N ALA A 97 -7.19 -5.04 8.81
CA ALA A 97 -6.48 -5.55 7.64
C ALA A 97 -5.03 -5.92 7.98
N GLY A 98 -4.23 -5.21 8.62
CA GLY A 98 -2.83 -5.50 8.93
C GLY A 98 -2.58 -6.51 10.06
N ALA A 99 -3.62 -7.15 10.59
CA ALA A 99 -3.45 -8.07 11.71
C ALA A 99 -2.80 -9.39 11.27
N TYR A 100 -1.67 -9.75 11.88
CA TYR A 100 -0.92 -10.99 11.61
C TYR A 100 -1.74 -12.26 11.84
N TRP A 101 -2.79 -12.16 12.65
CA TRP A 101 -3.71 -13.26 12.98
C TRP A 101 -4.91 -13.39 12.06
N LEU A 102 -5.01 -12.57 11.00
CA LEU A 102 -5.88 -12.89 9.86
C LEU A 102 -5.37 -14.10 9.08
N ASP A 103 -4.74 -15.03 9.79
CA ASP A 103 -4.11 -16.20 9.17
C ASP A 103 -5.10 -17.30 8.81
N THR A 104 -6.34 -17.21 9.25
CA THR A 104 -7.32 -18.24 8.99
C THR A 104 -8.48 -17.70 8.17
N GLU A 105 -8.86 -18.46 7.16
CA GLU A 105 -10.04 -18.24 6.34
C GLU A 105 -11.32 -18.02 7.18
N GLU A 106 -11.33 -18.56 8.40
CA GLU A 106 -12.48 -18.58 9.31
C GLU A 106 -12.77 -17.23 9.97
N THR A 107 -11.79 -16.33 10.05
CA THR A 107 -11.94 -15.03 10.77
C THR A 107 -12.06 -13.83 9.83
N TYR A 108 -12.05 -14.07 8.52
CA TYR A 108 -12.11 -13.03 7.53
C TYR A 108 -13.51 -12.93 6.91
N GLY A 109 -14.16 -11.80 7.08
CA GLY A 109 -15.50 -11.54 6.55
C GLY A 109 -15.73 -10.07 6.25
N TRP A 110 -16.89 -9.77 5.64
CA TRP A 110 -17.31 -8.45 5.24
C TRP A 110 -18.65 -8.09 5.87
N ASP A 111 -18.69 -6.94 6.52
CA ASP A 111 -19.91 -6.38 7.10
C ASP A 111 -20.43 -5.21 6.27
N ALA A 112 -21.72 -5.16 6.07
CA ALA A 112 -22.37 -4.00 5.48
C ALA A 112 -22.27 -2.79 6.42
N VAL A 113 -21.89 -1.64 5.88
CA VAL A 113 -21.88 -0.37 6.63
C VAL A 113 -23.22 0.33 6.47
N SER A 114 -24.02 0.31 7.52
CA SER A 114 -25.34 0.91 7.49
C SER A 114 -25.27 2.42 7.26
N GLY A 115 -26.04 2.92 6.30
CA GLY A 115 -26.10 4.35 5.97
C GLY A 115 -24.93 4.89 5.16
N ALA A 116 -23.92 4.06 4.83
CA ALA A 116 -22.83 4.51 3.98
C ALA A 116 -23.33 4.74 2.56
N LYS A 117 -23.26 6.00 2.14
CA LYS A 117 -23.57 6.45 0.79
C LYS A 117 -22.60 7.57 0.42
N LEU A 118 -21.96 7.47 -0.72
CA LEU A 118 -21.13 8.56 -1.24
C LEU A 118 -21.97 9.78 -1.63
N PRO A 119 -21.37 10.97 -1.69
CA PRO A 119 -22.02 12.13 -2.29
C PRO A 119 -22.57 11.81 -3.69
N ASP A 120 -23.69 12.40 -4.06
CA ASP A 120 -24.26 12.19 -5.39
C ASP A 120 -23.25 12.59 -6.48
N ASN A 121 -23.13 11.79 -7.52
CA ASN A 121 -22.16 11.94 -8.61
C ASN A 121 -20.69 11.96 -8.14
N ALA A 122 -20.36 11.20 -7.11
CA ALA A 122 -18.99 11.03 -6.69
C ALA A 122 -18.17 10.22 -7.73
N LYS A 123 -16.99 10.71 -8.04
CA LYS A 123 -16.01 9.99 -8.88
C LYS A 123 -15.27 8.98 -8.01
N LEU A 124 -15.66 7.72 -8.02
CA LEU A 124 -15.11 6.65 -7.19
C LEU A 124 -13.58 6.55 -7.28
N GLU A 125 -13.02 6.76 -8.46
CA GLU A 125 -11.56 6.75 -8.67
C GLU A 125 -10.82 7.81 -7.84
N SER A 126 -11.48 8.91 -7.48
CA SER A 126 -10.91 10.02 -6.72
C SER A 126 -10.92 9.78 -5.20
N LEU A 127 -11.48 8.66 -4.74
CA LEU A 127 -11.52 8.33 -3.31
C LEU A 127 -10.11 8.09 -2.78
N VAL A 128 -9.72 8.89 -1.80
CA VAL A 128 -8.40 8.84 -1.14
C VAL A 128 -8.54 8.96 0.37
N CYS A 129 -7.55 8.45 1.09
CA CYS A 129 -7.45 8.56 2.55
C CYS A 129 -6.23 9.41 2.92
N LEU A 130 -6.45 10.49 3.64
CA LEU A 130 -5.38 11.29 4.24
C LEU A 130 -5.13 10.80 5.65
N LYS A 131 -3.87 10.45 5.96
CA LYS A 131 -3.37 10.25 7.31
C LYS A 131 -2.76 11.55 7.80
N TYR A 132 -3.15 11.98 8.99
CA TYR A 132 -2.66 13.23 9.57
C TYR A 132 -2.52 13.14 11.08
N LYS A 133 -1.74 14.04 11.67
CA LYS A 133 -1.57 14.15 13.11
C LYS A 133 -2.53 15.17 13.70
N ASP A 134 -3.18 14.81 14.80
CA ASP A 134 -3.95 15.70 15.65
C ASP A 134 -3.37 15.61 17.08
N GLY A 135 -2.44 16.52 17.37
CA GLY A 135 -1.54 16.39 18.51
C GLY A 135 -0.63 15.17 18.37
N GLU A 136 -0.68 14.27 19.34
CA GLU A 136 0.09 13.01 19.33
C GLU A 136 -0.66 11.85 18.64
N ASN A 137 -1.94 12.06 18.28
CA ASN A 137 -2.77 11.01 17.70
C ASN A 137 -2.70 11.04 16.17
N GLU A 138 -2.50 9.87 15.57
CA GLU A 138 -2.70 9.67 14.14
C GLU A 138 -4.18 9.49 13.85
N LYS A 139 -4.71 10.29 12.92
CA LYS A 139 -6.09 10.25 12.45
C LYS A 139 -6.14 10.06 10.94
N GLN A 140 -7.29 9.64 10.46
CA GLN A 140 -7.55 9.43 9.06
C GLN A 140 -8.83 10.15 8.64
N ARG A 141 -8.83 10.66 7.41
CA ARG A 141 -10.00 11.27 6.79
C ARG A 141 -10.09 10.87 5.33
N LEU A 142 -11.26 10.45 4.91
CA LEU A 142 -11.55 10.16 3.52
C LEU A 142 -11.91 11.44 2.77
N TYR A 143 -11.50 11.51 1.51
CA TYR A 143 -11.87 12.57 0.58
C TYR A 143 -12.29 11.97 -0.76
N ILE A 144 -13.24 12.63 -1.42
CA ILE A 144 -13.73 12.25 -2.75
C ILE A 144 -14.18 13.49 -3.52
N VAL A 145 -14.05 13.49 -4.84
CA VAL A 145 -14.49 14.58 -5.71
C VAL A 145 -15.76 14.18 -6.42
N THR A 146 -16.71 15.09 -6.49
CA THR A 146 -17.93 14.96 -7.29
C THR A 146 -17.73 15.48 -8.72
N GLU A 147 -18.64 15.16 -9.64
CA GLU A 147 -18.55 15.54 -11.05
C GLU A 147 -18.50 17.06 -11.27
N ASP A 148 -19.12 17.82 -10.38
CA ASP A 148 -19.08 19.29 -10.41
C ASP A 148 -17.74 19.89 -9.95
N GLY A 149 -16.78 19.05 -9.56
CA GLY A 149 -15.47 19.46 -9.12
C GLY A 149 -15.40 19.91 -7.65
N THR A 150 -16.38 19.53 -6.83
CA THR A 150 -16.35 19.79 -5.39
C THR A 150 -15.78 18.60 -4.64
N ALA A 151 -14.81 18.82 -3.76
CA ALA A 151 -14.33 17.79 -2.86
C ALA A 151 -15.23 17.68 -1.61
N HIS A 152 -15.47 16.47 -1.19
CA HIS A 152 -16.16 16.12 0.05
C HIS A 152 -15.23 15.33 0.95
N SER A 153 -15.45 15.41 2.26
CA SER A 153 -14.69 14.68 3.26
C SER A 153 -15.56 13.95 4.24
N SER A 154 -15.03 12.88 4.83
CA SER A 154 -15.65 12.08 5.87
C SER A 154 -14.63 11.55 6.86
N ASP A 155 -14.91 11.67 8.15
CA ASP A 155 -14.09 11.10 9.23
C ASP A 155 -14.54 9.68 9.61
N ASP A 156 -15.70 9.23 9.13
CA ASP A 156 -16.31 7.94 9.49
C ASP A 156 -16.66 7.04 8.29
N GLY A 157 -16.52 7.54 7.06
CA GLY A 157 -16.91 6.84 5.83
C GLY A 157 -18.42 6.80 5.57
N ILE A 158 -19.22 7.41 6.42
CA ILE A 158 -20.70 7.40 6.36
C ILE A 158 -21.23 8.80 6.08
N ASN A 159 -20.80 9.78 6.88
CA ASN A 159 -21.25 11.15 6.82
C ASN A 159 -20.28 11.98 5.99
N TRP A 160 -20.75 12.48 4.85
CA TRP A 160 -19.97 13.26 3.90
C TRP A 160 -20.40 14.71 3.87
N THR A 161 -19.44 15.62 3.94
CA THR A 161 -19.69 17.06 3.82
C THR A 161 -18.73 17.68 2.82
N PRO A 162 -19.10 18.79 2.15
CA PRO A 162 -18.12 19.53 1.35
C PRO A 162 -16.89 19.86 2.17
N ALA A 163 -15.72 19.58 1.64
CA ALA A 163 -14.45 19.82 2.33
C ALA A 163 -14.26 21.32 2.57
N ASN A 164 -13.81 21.67 3.77
CA ASN A 164 -13.76 23.05 4.21
C ASN A 164 -12.39 23.69 3.92
N TRP A 165 -12.17 24.10 2.67
CA TRP A 165 -11.01 24.93 2.30
C TRP A 165 -11.39 25.95 1.22
N GLU A 166 -10.61 27.02 1.13
CA GLU A 166 -10.78 28.04 0.11
C GLU A 166 -10.51 27.47 -1.29
N GLY A 167 -11.39 27.74 -2.23
CA GLY A 167 -11.28 27.24 -3.60
C GLY A 167 -11.63 25.78 -3.77
N ASN A 168 -12.49 25.21 -2.89
CA ASN A 168 -13.06 23.87 -3.06
C ASN A 168 -14.07 23.83 -4.20
N SER A 169 -13.56 24.04 -5.41
CA SER A 169 -14.32 24.01 -6.64
C SER A 169 -13.38 23.75 -7.82
N ASN A 170 -13.93 23.30 -8.95
CA ASN A 170 -13.17 23.02 -10.15
C ASN A 170 -12.01 22.03 -9.93
N ILE A 171 -12.16 21.12 -8.97
CA ILE A 171 -11.18 20.10 -8.65
C ILE A 171 -11.33 18.96 -9.64
N ARG A 172 -10.21 18.56 -10.23
CA ARG A 172 -10.14 17.40 -11.11
C ARG A 172 -9.90 16.13 -10.32
N THR A 173 -8.90 16.14 -9.44
CA THR A 173 -8.50 14.96 -8.67
C THR A 173 -7.76 15.31 -7.39
N LEU A 174 -7.62 14.32 -6.52
CA LEU A 174 -6.93 14.38 -5.23
C LEU A 174 -5.84 13.31 -5.16
N ILE A 175 -4.73 13.64 -4.52
CA ILE A 175 -3.62 12.71 -4.30
C ILE A 175 -3.28 12.73 -2.81
N ALA A 176 -3.61 11.68 -2.10
CA ALA A 176 -3.32 11.51 -0.66
C ALA A 176 -2.06 10.66 -0.47
N GLY A 177 -0.96 11.07 -1.07
CA GLY A 177 0.30 10.35 -0.99
C GLY A 177 1.35 11.01 -0.10
N PHE A 178 1.02 12.10 0.62
CA PHE A 178 1.96 12.84 1.42
C PHE A 178 1.51 12.93 2.88
N THR A 179 2.47 13.00 3.81
CA THR A 179 2.17 13.08 5.24
C THR A 179 1.50 14.42 5.57
N ASP A 180 0.37 14.36 6.26
CA ASP A 180 -0.42 15.50 6.77
C ASP A 180 -1.02 16.43 5.70
N VAL A 181 -0.76 16.21 4.40
CA VAL A 181 -1.31 17.07 3.34
C VAL A 181 -1.91 16.26 2.20
N LEU A 182 -2.97 16.79 1.64
CA LEU A 182 -3.63 16.31 0.45
C LEU A 182 -3.18 17.15 -0.74
N THR A 183 -2.66 16.52 -1.78
CA THR A 183 -2.39 17.20 -3.04
C THR A 183 -3.68 17.33 -3.84
N VAL A 184 -3.99 18.52 -4.26
CA VAL A 184 -5.16 18.86 -5.08
C VAL A 184 -4.71 19.29 -6.48
N VAL A 185 -5.35 18.71 -7.50
CA VAL A 185 -5.16 19.11 -8.90
C VAL A 185 -6.49 19.60 -9.45
N THR A 186 -6.52 20.83 -9.94
CA THR A 186 -7.72 21.44 -10.51
C THR A 186 -7.91 21.08 -11.99
N SER A 187 -9.08 21.33 -12.55
CA SER A 187 -9.37 21.05 -13.97
C SER A 187 -8.57 21.92 -14.94
N ASN A 188 -8.09 23.09 -14.50
CA ASN A 188 -7.17 23.93 -15.24
C ASN A 188 -5.68 23.64 -14.96
N GLY A 189 -5.40 22.59 -14.18
CA GLY A 189 -4.06 22.04 -13.96
C GLY A 189 -3.30 22.68 -12.80
N GLU A 190 -3.90 23.55 -11.99
CA GLU A 190 -3.24 24.07 -10.79
C GLU A 190 -2.99 22.95 -9.79
N VAL A 191 -1.82 22.95 -9.15
CA VAL A 191 -1.43 21.99 -8.13
C VAL A 191 -1.11 22.72 -6.83
N TYR A 192 -1.77 22.31 -5.76
CA TYR A 192 -1.53 22.85 -4.42
C TYR A 192 -1.78 21.76 -3.37
N THR A 193 -1.38 22.02 -2.14
CA THR A 193 -1.70 21.14 -1.01
C THR A 193 -2.72 21.79 -0.09
N VAL A 194 -3.49 20.95 0.57
CA VAL A 194 -4.40 21.31 1.64
C VAL A 194 -4.12 20.41 2.84
N ASP A 195 -3.98 21.00 4.02
CA ASP A 195 -3.87 20.23 5.26
C ASP A 195 -5.27 19.77 5.76
N ASN A 196 -5.27 19.01 6.85
CA ASN A 196 -6.49 18.52 7.48
C ASN A 196 -7.38 19.64 8.06
N GLN A 197 -6.88 20.88 8.19
CA GLN A 197 -7.62 22.04 8.67
C GLN A 197 -8.15 22.93 7.54
N GLY A 198 -7.78 22.60 6.30
CA GLY A 198 -8.21 23.36 5.12
C GLY A 198 -7.25 24.50 4.74
N ASN A 199 -6.05 24.55 5.33
CA ASN A 199 -5.06 25.55 4.96
C ASN A 199 -4.41 25.18 3.63
N LYS A 200 -4.56 26.06 2.64
CA LYS A 200 -4.01 25.90 1.29
C LYS A 200 -2.55 26.36 1.26
N THR A 201 -1.69 25.59 0.57
CA THR A 201 -0.32 25.99 0.26
C THR A 201 -0.03 25.72 -1.22
N GLU A 202 0.29 26.76 -1.96
CA GLU A 202 0.61 26.69 -3.38
C GLU A 202 2.04 26.18 -3.61
N GLY A 203 2.23 25.43 -4.70
CA GLY A 203 3.52 24.95 -5.17
C GLY A 203 4.21 25.95 -6.11
N ASN A 204 5.49 25.71 -6.37
CA ASN A 204 6.28 26.50 -7.32
C ASN A 204 6.18 25.96 -8.76
N MET A 205 5.63 24.76 -8.96
CA MET A 205 5.49 24.20 -10.30
C MET A 205 4.41 24.89 -11.15
N GLY A 206 3.55 25.71 -10.52
CA GLY A 206 2.47 26.42 -11.18
C GLY A 206 1.37 25.49 -11.67
N LYS A 207 1.42 25.01 -12.92
CA LYS A 207 0.46 24.08 -13.48
C LYS A 207 1.09 22.72 -13.73
N ALA A 208 0.31 21.69 -13.52
CA ALA A 208 0.64 20.35 -13.91
C ALA A 208 0.89 20.26 -15.43
N GLU A 209 1.94 19.55 -15.82
CA GLU A 209 2.22 19.25 -17.21
C GLU A 209 1.12 18.37 -17.79
N ALA A 210 0.97 18.37 -19.12
CA ALA A 210 -0.09 17.64 -19.82
C ALA A 210 -0.05 16.11 -19.57
N ASP A 211 1.10 15.59 -19.19
CA ASP A 211 1.35 14.18 -18.85
C ASP A 211 1.28 13.90 -17.35
N PHE A 212 0.89 14.87 -16.52
CA PHE A 212 0.68 14.65 -15.09
C PHE A 212 -0.52 13.70 -14.86
N PRO A 213 -0.40 12.71 -13.96
CA PRO A 213 -1.50 11.79 -13.67
C PRO A 213 -2.66 12.52 -12.98
N THR A 214 -3.86 12.43 -13.56
CA THR A 214 -5.07 13.14 -13.09
C THR A 214 -6.31 12.26 -13.00
N SER A 215 -6.21 10.99 -13.41
CA SER A 215 -7.24 9.97 -13.22
C SER A 215 -6.61 8.60 -12.96
N HIS A 216 -7.38 7.65 -12.42
CA HIS A 216 -6.90 6.32 -12.04
C HIS A 216 -5.59 6.40 -11.24
N ILE A 217 -5.57 7.31 -10.27
CA ILE A 217 -4.37 7.66 -9.53
C ILE A 217 -4.09 6.63 -8.46
N TYR A 218 -2.82 6.31 -8.32
CA TYR A 218 -2.30 5.61 -7.18
C TYR A 218 -1.01 6.28 -6.71
N SER A 219 -0.85 6.43 -5.39
CA SER A 219 0.35 7.00 -4.80
C SER A 219 0.91 6.10 -3.69
N THR A 220 2.20 6.19 -3.48
CA THR A 220 2.91 5.50 -2.40
C THR A 220 3.91 6.44 -1.74
N ASN A 221 4.04 6.32 -0.41
CA ASN A 221 5.04 7.06 0.35
C ASN A 221 6.28 6.21 0.54
N PHE A 222 7.43 6.86 0.62
CA PHE A 222 8.71 6.24 0.90
C PHE A 222 9.69 7.23 1.49
N ASP A 223 10.70 6.74 2.18
CA ASP A 223 11.75 7.57 2.73
C ASP A 223 13.02 7.45 1.88
N SER A 224 13.60 8.58 1.53
CA SER A 224 14.86 8.66 0.81
C SER A 224 15.71 9.79 1.41
N ASN A 225 16.96 9.50 1.75
CA ASN A 225 17.89 10.46 2.37
C ASN A 225 17.33 11.13 3.63
N ASN A 226 16.64 10.38 4.48
CA ASN A 226 15.96 10.84 5.70
C ASN A 226 14.86 11.90 5.42
N GLN A 227 14.31 11.91 4.22
CA GLN A 227 13.16 12.74 3.85
C GLN A 227 12.01 11.86 3.36
N SER A 228 10.82 12.14 3.89
CA SER A 228 9.61 11.50 3.39
C SER A 228 9.27 12.04 2.00
N GLN A 229 8.97 11.14 1.09
CA GLN A 229 8.61 11.42 -0.29
C GLN A 229 7.37 10.64 -0.68
N ALA A 230 6.74 11.06 -1.77
CA ALA A 230 5.65 10.31 -2.38
C ALA A 230 5.89 10.17 -3.88
N MET A 231 5.47 9.03 -4.41
CA MET A 231 5.40 8.77 -5.85
C MET A 231 3.94 8.61 -6.26
N VAL A 232 3.57 9.17 -7.41
CA VAL A 232 2.24 9.01 -8.01
C VAL A 232 2.36 8.49 -9.44
N VAL A 233 1.43 7.61 -9.78
CA VAL A 233 1.19 7.09 -11.13
C VAL A 233 -0.30 7.21 -11.46
N GLY A 234 -0.67 7.11 -12.74
CA GLY A 234 -2.06 7.19 -13.15
C GLY A 234 -2.18 7.47 -14.64
N ARG A 235 -3.35 7.94 -15.08
CA ARG A 235 -3.61 8.40 -16.44
C ARG A 235 -3.56 9.93 -16.55
N THR A 236 -3.28 10.43 -17.74
CA THR A 236 -3.23 11.87 -18.03
C THR A 236 -4.63 12.50 -18.08
N VAL A 237 -4.66 13.82 -18.26
CA VAL A 237 -5.89 14.60 -18.45
C VAL A 237 -6.73 14.13 -19.65
N ASN A 238 -6.10 13.56 -20.65
CA ASN A 238 -6.76 13.02 -21.86
C ASN A 238 -7.00 11.51 -21.75
N ASP A 239 -7.00 10.97 -20.55
CA ASP A 239 -7.19 9.54 -20.28
C ASP A 239 -6.16 8.63 -20.97
N VAL A 240 -4.96 9.14 -21.19
CA VAL A 240 -3.86 8.36 -21.75
C VAL A 240 -3.13 7.65 -20.62
N GLN A 241 -2.97 6.35 -20.77
CA GLN A 241 -2.17 5.53 -19.85
C GLN A 241 -0.73 6.06 -19.80
N GLN A 242 -0.26 6.35 -18.59
CA GLN A 242 1.00 7.06 -18.39
C GLN A 242 2.16 6.11 -18.11
N THR A 243 3.35 6.51 -18.54
CA THR A 243 4.60 5.78 -18.29
C THR A 243 5.60 6.56 -17.44
N ILE A 244 5.26 7.76 -17.00
CA ILE A 244 6.17 8.65 -16.29
C ILE A 244 5.64 8.85 -14.87
N PRO A 245 6.22 8.18 -13.87
CA PRO A 245 5.92 8.48 -12.48
C PRO A 245 6.32 9.90 -12.10
N ARG A 246 5.62 10.47 -11.14
CA ARG A 246 5.96 11.76 -10.54
C ARG A 246 6.33 11.56 -9.08
N VAL A 247 7.32 12.29 -8.60
CA VAL A 247 7.79 12.22 -7.22
C VAL A 247 7.75 13.60 -6.59
N SER A 248 7.41 13.64 -5.31
CA SER A 248 7.40 14.87 -4.52
C SER A 248 7.97 14.65 -3.13
N SER A 249 8.64 15.67 -2.59
CA SER A 249 9.09 15.73 -1.19
C SER A 249 8.25 16.68 -0.31
N ASN A 250 7.24 17.34 -0.88
CA ASN A 250 6.41 18.31 -0.18
C ASN A 250 4.92 18.26 -0.54
N GLY A 251 4.52 17.37 -1.47
CA GLY A 251 3.14 17.21 -1.94
C GLY A 251 2.65 18.27 -2.93
N LYS A 252 3.36 19.36 -3.12
CA LYS A 252 2.96 20.48 -3.99
C LYS A 252 3.83 20.69 -5.22
N ASP A 253 5.08 20.25 -5.15
CA ASP A 253 6.03 20.29 -6.27
C ASP A 253 6.34 18.85 -6.69
N TRP A 254 5.92 18.48 -7.90
CA TRP A 254 6.05 17.12 -8.42
C TRP A 254 6.99 17.08 -9.62
N TYR A 255 7.99 16.25 -9.54
CA TYR A 255 9.04 16.11 -10.53
C TYR A 255 8.86 14.85 -11.35
N SER A 256 9.13 14.96 -12.64
CA SER A 256 9.06 13.85 -13.60
C SER A 256 10.22 12.87 -13.40
N LEU A 257 9.93 11.58 -13.33
CA LEU A 257 10.90 10.50 -13.40
C LEU A 257 10.96 9.91 -14.81
N ALA A 258 11.02 10.79 -15.81
CA ALA A 258 11.09 10.40 -17.20
C ALA A 258 12.40 9.64 -17.49
N ASN A 259 12.26 8.47 -18.12
CA ASN A 259 13.40 7.71 -18.61
C ASN A 259 13.88 8.31 -19.93
N THR A 260 15.10 8.81 -19.97
CA THR A 260 15.74 9.33 -21.17
C THR A 260 16.72 8.33 -21.82
N SER A 261 16.79 7.12 -21.28
CA SER A 261 17.62 6.05 -21.81
C SER A 261 17.14 5.61 -23.20
N SER A 262 18.08 5.18 -24.03
CA SER A 262 17.78 4.52 -25.31
C SER A 262 17.35 3.06 -25.17
N TYR A 263 17.30 2.53 -23.93
CA TYR A 263 16.85 1.17 -23.65
C TYR A 263 15.36 1.19 -23.28
N ASP A 264 14.61 0.20 -23.74
CA ASP A 264 13.17 0.02 -23.47
C ASP A 264 12.92 -0.48 -22.03
N VAL A 265 13.24 0.35 -21.03
CA VAL A 265 13.05 0.08 -19.60
C VAL A 265 12.10 1.11 -18.96
N TYR A 266 11.10 1.50 -19.71
CA TYR A 266 10.11 2.49 -19.28
C TYR A 266 9.14 1.91 -18.24
N CYS A 267 8.57 2.80 -17.44
CA CYS A 267 7.41 2.45 -16.62
C CYS A 267 6.28 1.93 -17.54
N PRO A 268 5.69 0.76 -17.24
CA PRO A 268 4.66 0.20 -18.10
C PRO A 268 3.42 1.09 -18.13
N LYS A 269 2.72 1.08 -19.26
CA LYS A 269 1.42 1.73 -19.44
C LYS A 269 0.33 0.79 -18.98
N PHE A 270 -0.29 1.09 -17.85
CA PHE A 270 -1.38 0.30 -17.31
C PHE A 270 -2.67 1.11 -17.26
N ALA A 271 -3.79 0.41 -17.44
CA ALA A 271 -5.11 1.00 -17.37
C ALA A 271 -5.44 1.48 -15.96
N ASN A 272 -5.19 0.62 -14.96
CA ASN A 272 -5.38 0.91 -13.53
C ASN A 272 -4.07 0.59 -12.78
N PRO A 273 -3.05 1.45 -12.86
CA PRO A 273 -1.79 1.18 -12.20
C PRO A 273 -1.93 1.28 -10.68
N ALA A 274 -1.19 0.44 -9.96
CA ALA A 274 -0.95 0.60 -8.54
C ALA A 274 0.56 0.53 -8.28
N VAL A 275 1.09 1.50 -7.54
CA VAL A 275 2.50 1.58 -7.20
C VAL A 275 2.69 1.40 -5.71
N MET A 276 3.75 0.71 -5.31
CA MET A 276 4.16 0.61 -3.92
C MET A 276 5.66 0.66 -3.77
N TYR A 277 6.11 1.13 -2.62
CA TYR A 277 7.51 1.04 -2.21
C TYR A 277 7.66 -0.02 -1.12
N TYR A 278 8.53 -0.99 -1.35
CA TYR A 278 8.76 -2.07 -0.41
C TYR A 278 10.18 -2.61 -0.53
N GLY A 279 10.86 -2.73 0.62
CA GLY A 279 12.21 -3.29 0.69
C GLY A 279 13.16 -2.62 -0.28
N GLU A 280 13.20 -1.29 -0.28
CA GLU A 280 14.10 -0.46 -1.09
C GLU A 280 13.88 -0.53 -2.60
N ASN A 281 12.71 -1.03 -3.05
CA ASN A 281 12.32 -1.05 -4.45
C ASN A 281 10.90 -0.53 -4.64
N PHE A 282 10.66 0.06 -5.79
CA PHE A 282 9.32 0.35 -6.28
C PHE A 282 8.79 -0.85 -7.05
N TYR A 283 7.49 -1.11 -6.88
CA TYR A 283 6.75 -2.10 -7.65
C TYR A 283 5.52 -1.43 -8.25
N ILE A 284 5.21 -1.75 -9.51
CA ILE A 284 3.97 -1.31 -10.15
C ILE A 284 3.21 -2.52 -10.66
N PHE A 285 1.92 -2.52 -10.41
CA PHE A 285 0.98 -3.58 -10.75
C PHE A 285 -0.05 -3.04 -11.73
N GLY A 286 -0.55 -3.88 -12.61
CA GLY A 286 -1.64 -3.51 -13.50
C GLY A 286 -1.76 -4.41 -14.73
N SER A 287 -2.48 -3.90 -15.70
CA SER A 287 -2.64 -4.46 -17.04
C SER A 287 -2.79 -3.33 -18.06
N LYS A 288 -2.57 -3.65 -19.34
CA LYS A 288 -2.94 -2.75 -20.44
C LYS A 288 -4.46 -2.65 -20.62
N ASP A 289 -5.16 -3.70 -20.22
CA ASP A 289 -6.60 -3.80 -20.33
C ASP A 289 -7.27 -3.39 -19.00
N GLU A 290 -8.42 -2.71 -19.11
CA GLU A 290 -9.26 -2.43 -17.95
C GLU A 290 -9.78 -3.74 -17.35
N ASN A 291 -10.06 -3.70 -16.06
CA ASN A 291 -10.62 -4.83 -15.32
C ASN A 291 -9.76 -6.11 -15.36
N LYS A 292 -8.45 -5.97 -15.61
CA LYS A 292 -7.50 -7.07 -15.61
C LYS A 292 -6.23 -6.70 -14.84
N LEU A 293 -5.67 -7.68 -14.13
CA LEU A 293 -4.42 -7.56 -13.39
C LEU A 293 -3.53 -8.74 -13.78
N ASP A 294 -2.57 -8.51 -14.66
CA ASP A 294 -1.74 -9.57 -15.24
C ASP A 294 -0.24 -9.30 -15.21
N ALA A 295 0.18 -8.12 -14.74
CA ALA A 295 1.58 -7.75 -14.76
C ALA A 295 2.05 -7.05 -13.46
N ILE A 296 3.32 -7.27 -13.15
CA ILE A 296 4.08 -6.57 -12.11
C ILE A 296 5.44 -6.20 -12.68
N TYR A 297 5.92 -5.00 -12.35
CA TYR A 297 7.27 -4.53 -12.70
C TYR A 297 7.95 -3.97 -11.46
N SER A 298 9.26 -3.94 -11.46
CA SER A 298 10.04 -3.38 -10.35
C SER A 298 11.06 -2.35 -10.82
N SER A 299 11.41 -1.42 -9.94
CA SER A 299 12.42 -0.38 -10.16
C SER A 299 13.11 -0.06 -8.85
N VAL A 300 14.43 0.17 -8.90
CA VAL A 300 15.22 0.64 -7.76
C VAL A 300 15.15 2.17 -7.63
N ASP A 301 15.04 2.86 -8.77
CA ASP A 301 15.16 4.31 -8.88
C ASP A 301 13.85 5.03 -9.28
N GLY A 302 12.80 4.26 -9.60
CA GLY A 302 11.54 4.79 -10.13
C GLY A 302 11.61 5.24 -11.59
N ILE A 303 12.76 5.15 -12.25
CA ILE A 303 13.03 5.59 -13.62
C ILE A 303 13.12 4.40 -14.56
N SER A 304 13.93 3.40 -14.17
CA SER A 304 14.19 2.20 -14.97
C SER A 304 13.36 1.04 -14.45
N TRP A 305 12.40 0.56 -15.24
CA TRP A 305 11.46 -0.48 -14.85
C TRP A 305 11.73 -1.78 -15.60
N ARG A 306 11.64 -2.89 -14.89
CA ARG A 306 11.91 -4.22 -15.45
C ARG A 306 10.88 -5.22 -14.94
N GLU A 307 10.59 -6.22 -15.77
CA GLU A 307 9.86 -7.40 -15.30
C GLU A 307 10.64 -8.03 -14.16
N PRO A 308 9.99 -8.32 -13.04
CA PRO A 308 10.66 -8.93 -11.90
C PRO A 308 11.04 -10.37 -12.21
N GLN A 309 11.92 -10.91 -11.38
CA GLN A 309 12.32 -12.32 -11.44
C GLN A 309 11.10 -13.23 -11.24
N ARG A 310 11.20 -14.48 -11.69
CA ARG A 310 10.11 -15.49 -11.64
C ARG A 310 9.43 -15.66 -10.28
N LYS A 311 10.08 -15.27 -9.20
CA LYS A 311 9.55 -15.34 -7.83
C LYS A 311 8.60 -14.19 -7.46
N PHE A 312 8.48 -13.18 -8.31
CA PHE A 312 7.67 -11.98 -8.07
C PHE A 312 6.50 -11.92 -9.06
N LEU A 313 5.82 -13.03 -9.26
CA LEU A 313 4.71 -13.12 -10.17
C LEU A 313 3.38 -13.03 -9.42
N LEU A 314 2.37 -12.55 -10.12
CA LEU A 314 0.98 -12.66 -9.68
C LEU A 314 0.55 -14.13 -9.68
N HIS A 315 -0.40 -14.47 -8.81
CA HIS A 315 -0.97 -15.80 -8.81
C HIS A 315 -1.76 -16.05 -10.11
N LYS A 316 -1.61 -17.22 -10.71
CA LYS A 316 -2.25 -17.54 -11.99
C LYS A 316 -3.76 -17.32 -11.96
N ASP A 317 -4.44 -17.80 -10.92
CA ASP A 317 -5.89 -17.66 -10.82
C ASP A 317 -6.35 -16.19 -10.72
N MET A 318 -5.48 -15.30 -10.27
CA MET A 318 -5.75 -13.86 -10.23
C MET A 318 -5.69 -13.26 -11.64
N THR A 319 -4.72 -13.68 -12.45
CA THR A 319 -4.53 -13.16 -13.80
C THR A 319 -5.62 -13.61 -14.78
N ASP A 320 -6.38 -14.65 -14.44
CA ASP A 320 -7.52 -15.14 -15.24
C ASP A 320 -8.82 -14.37 -14.93
N ILE A 321 -8.87 -13.56 -13.87
CA ILE A 321 -10.07 -12.78 -13.51
C ILE A 321 -10.19 -11.56 -14.44
N THR A 322 -11.40 -11.33 -14.96
CA THR A 322 -11.77 -10.13 -15.69
C THR A 322 -12.88 -9.42 -14.93
N ALA A 323 -12.50 -8.56 -13.99
CA ALA A 323 -13.40 -7.79 -13.15
C ALA A 323 -12.71 -6.50 -12.71
N PRO A 324 -13.46 -5.44 -12.38
CA PRO A 324 -12.90 -4.26 -11.72
C PRO A 324 -12.14 -4.66 -10.46
N TYR A 325 -10.97 -4.06 -10.25
CA TYR A 325 -10.17 -4.35 -9.07
C TYR A 325 -9.65 -3.08 -8.41
N SER A 326 -9.34 -3.20 -7.13
CA SER A 326 -8.57 -2.22 -6.37
C SER A 326 -7.38 -2.92 -5.72
N ILE A 327 -6.26 -2.22 -5.67
CA ILE A 327 -5.08 -2.67 -4.93
C ILE A 327 -4.90 -1.73 -3.75
N VAL A 328 -4.73 -2.30 -2.56
CA VAL A 328 -4.51 -1.56 -1.32
C VAL A 328 -3.25 -2.09 -0.67
N ALA A 329 -2.25 -1.22 -0.48
CA ALA A 329 -1.04 -1.56 0.24
C ALA A 329 -1.19 -1.21 1.72
N ASP A 330 -0.97 -2.19 2.57
CA ASP A 330 -0.89 -2.06 4.02
C ASP A 330 0.30 -2.90 4.48
N SER A 331 1.44 -2.24 4.66
CA SER A 331 2.68 -2.95 5.03
C SER A 331 2.46 -3.84 6.26
N PRO A 332 2.79 -5.15 6.20
CA PRO A 332 3.58 -5.81 5.15
C PRO A 332 2.76 -6.42 4.00
N TYR A 333 1.47 -6.17 3.91
CA TYR A 333 0.56 -6.83 2.97
C TYR A 333 0.17 -5.97 1.77
N ILE A 334 -0.19 -6.68 0.70
CA ILE A 334 -0.83 -6.14 -0.50
C ILE A 334 -2.18 -6.82 -0.61
N TRP A 335 -3.25 -6.03 -0.70
CA TRP A 335 -4.59 -6.54 -0.87
C TRP A 335 -5.07 -6.25 -2.28
N VAL A 336 -5.53 -7.28 -2.97
CA VAL A 336 -6.19 -7.15 -4.27
C VAL A 336 -7.64 -7.57 -4.10
N ILE A 337 -8.54 -6.64 -4.34
CA ILE A 337 -9.98 -6.83 -4.20
C ILE A 337 -10.60 -6.74 -5.59
N PHE A 338 -11.06 -7.86 -6.11
CA PHE A 338 -11.85 -7.93 -7.34
C PHE A 338 -13.32 -7.75 -6.99
N GLY A 339 -13.97 -6.85 -7.70
CA GLY A 339 -15.40 -6.57 -7.56
C GLY A 339 -16.20 -7.05 -8.77
N GLY A 340 -17.47 -6.67 -8.83
CA GLY A 340 -18.34 -6.97 -9.95
C GLY A 340 -19.52 -7.86 -9.58
N ASN A 341 -20.25 -8.31 -10.60
CA ASN A 341 -21.43 -9.12 -10.40
C ASN A 341 -21.05 -10.61 -10.33
N GLY A 342 -21.13 -11.20 -9.16
CA GLY A 342 -21.21 -12.64 -9.01
C GLY A 342 -19.87 -13.39 -8.84
N THR A 343 -19.56 -14.34 -9.71
CA THR A 343 -18.54 -15.38 -9.52
C THR A 343 -17.09 -14.87 -9.49
N ASP A 344 -16.83 -13.67 -9.98
CA ASP A 344 -15.48 -13.11 -10.12
C ASP A 344 -15.06 -12.25 -8.92
N ALA A 345 -15.96 -12.03 -7.96
CA ALA A 345 -15.62 -11.36 -6.72
C ALA A 345 -14.62 -12.21 -5.92
N ALA A 346 -13.45 -11.66 -5.68
CA ALA A 346 -12.38 -12.36 -4.97
C ALA A 346 -11.48 -11.36 -4.24
N VAL A 347 -10.89 -11.82 -3.15
CA VAL A 347 -9.88 -11.07 -2.41
C VAL A 347 -8.62 -11.91 -2.30
N TRP A 348 -7.51 -11.29 -2.58
CA TRP A 348 -6.19 -11.88 -2.45
C TRP A 348 -5.33 -11.02 -1.52
N ARG A 349 -4.58 -11.68 -0.67
CA ARG A 349 -3.57 -11.06 0.19
C ARG A 349 -2.19 -11.51 -0.26
N GLY A 350 -1.32 -10.56 -0.59
CA GLY A 350 0.06 -10.82 -0.96
C GLY A 350 1.04 -10.24 0.05
N HIS A 351 2.21 -10.84 0.15
CA HIS A 351 3.35 -10.25 0.82
C HIS A 351 4.66 -10.59 0.12
N LEU A 352 5.59 -9.66 0.19
CA LEU A 352 6.93 -9.84 -0.33
C LEU A 352 7.80 -10.48 0.77
N ASN A 353 8.21 -11.71 0.52
CA ASN A 353 9.07 -12.46 1.42
C ASN A 353 10.53 -12.09 1.14
N LYS A 354 11.14 -11.26 1.98
CA LYS A 354 12.55 -10.87 1.84
C LYS A 354 13.42 -11.45 2.94
N LEU A 355 14.62 -11.92 2.56
CA LEU A 355 15.63 -12.42 3.51
C LEU A 355 16.26 -11.30 4.35
N MET A 356 16.26 -10.07 3.86
CA MET A 356 16.78 -8.95 4.65
C MET A 356 15.77 -8.51 5.70
N PRO A 357 16.19 -8.30 6.95
CA PRO A 357 15.33 -7.69 7.93
C PRO A 357 14.91 -6.32 7.41
N VAL A 358 13.61 -6.14 7.21
CA VAL A 358 13.04 -4.82 7.01
C VAL A 358 13.44 -4.01 8.25
N ARG A 359 14.21 -2.96 8.07
CA ARG A 359 14.42 -2.00 9.15
C ARG A 359 13.05 -1.40 9.43
N VAL A 360 12.41 -1.88 10.49
CA VAL A 360 11.26 -1.20 11.07
C VAL A 360 11.80 0.13 11.57
N GLN A 361 11.47 1.19 10.86
CA GLN A 361 11.73 2.56 11.29
C GLN A 361 10.74 2.95 12.37
#